data_f77f7fdacb435a060f12f9b16c3183c6
#
_entry.id   f77f7fdacb435a060f12f9b16c3183c6
#
_cell.length_a   1.000
_cell.length_b   1.000
_cell.length_c   1.000
_cell.angle_alpha   90.00
_cell.angle_beta   90.00
_cell.angle_gamma   90.00
#
_symmetry.space_group_name_H-M   'P 1'
#
loop_
_entity.id
_entity.type
_entity.pdbx_description
1 polymer ?
#
loop_
_entity_poly.entity_id
_entity_poly.type
_entity_poly.pdbx_seq_one_letter_code
_entity_poly.pdbx_strand_id
1 'polypeptide(L)'
;MERQHGPWKIRHSNLKYRNEFLELRKDRVLRPDGEPGTYAMVELKPGVCVLALDDEDQVHLVRQFRYALGSESLEAVAGARAPDEDAQAAAARELREELGAEAERWTDLGALDLDTSIVHS
;
A
#
# COMPACT_ATOMS: atom_id res chain seq x y z
N MET A 1 17.38 15.99 12.68
CA MET A 1 17.04 17.20 11.90
C MET A 1 15.56 17.48 12.05
N GLU A 2 15.23 18.70 12.40
CA GLU A 2 13.83 19.11 12.53
C GLU A 2 13.30 19.55 11.17
N ARG A 3 12.06 19.18 10.88
CA ARG A 3 11.38 19.64 9.67
C ARG A 3 9.89 19.78 9.90
N GLN A 4 9.31 20.73 9.21
CA GLN A 4 7.86 20.93 9.20
C GLN A 4 7.19 19.82 8.40
N HIS A 5 6.07 19.33 8.90
CA HIS A 5 5.30 18.26 8.26
C HIS A 5 3.81 18.59 8.46
N GLY A 6 3.29 19.40 7.56
CA GLY A 6 1.96 19.98 7.74
C GLY A 6 1.89 20.75 9.05
N PRO A 7 0.86 20.52 9.87
CA PRO A 7 0.77 21.18 11.19
C PRO A 7 1.66 20.55 12.27
N TRP A 8 2.38 19.45 11.94
CA TRP A 8 3.31 18.78 12.84
C TRP A 8 4.74 19.25 12.60
N LYS A 9 5.60 19.07 13.58
CA LYS A 9 7.02 19.22 13.40
C LYS A 9 7.70 17.90 13.76
N ILE A 10 8.48 17.34 12.82
CA ILE A 10 9.27 16.13 13.09
C ILE A 10 10.61 16.58 13.67
N ARG A 11 10.90 16.16 14.89
CA ARG A 11 12.13 16.49 15.57
C ARG A 11 13.21 15.46 15.32
N HIS A 12 12.83 14.19 15.26
CA HIS A 12 13.76 13.09 15.00
C HIS A 12 12.99 11.89 14.52
N SER A 13 13.50 11.24 13.47
CA SER A 13 12.88 10.04 12.90
C SER A 13 13.81 8.85 13.11
N ASN A 14 13.28 7.78 13.72
CA ASN A 14 14.01 6.55 13.97
C ASN A 14 13.43 5.40 13.17
N LEU A 15 14.29 4.71 12.43
CA LEU A 15 13.92 3.44 11.82
C LEU A 15 13.99 2.37 12.91
N LYS A 16 12.85 1.73 13.20
CA LYS A 16 12.75 0.72 14.24
C LYS A 16 12.82 -0.71 13.72
N TYR A 17 12.34 -0.93 12.52
CA TYR A 17 12.35 -2.23 11.89
C TYR A 17 12.26 -2.06 10.37
N ARG A 18 12.96 -2.92 9.64
CA ARG A 18 12.90 -2.96 8.18
C ARG A 18 13.02 -4.41 7.71
N ASN A 19 12.23 -4.74 6.72
CA ASN A 19 12.42 -5.96 5.93
C ASN A 19 12.20 -5.62 4.45
N GLU A 20 12.10 -6.64 3.61
CA GLU A 20 11.91 -6.40 2.17
C GLU A 20 10.53 -5.84 1.81
N PHE A 21 9.55 -5.88 2.74
CA PHE A 21 8.18 -5.46 2.48
C PHE A 21 7.83 -4.11 3.08
N LEU A 22 8.42 -3.77 4.22
CA LEU A 22 8.01 -2.58 4.96
C LEU A 22 9.14 -1.99 5.79
N GLU A 23 8.93 -0.71 6.19
CA GLU A 23 9.72 -0.04 7.22
C GLU A 23 8.78 0.45 8.31
N LEU A 24 9.16 0.24 9.56
CA LEU A 24 8.48 0.82 10.71
C LEU A 24 9.34 1.95 11.26
N ARG A 25 8.79 3.16 11.30
CA ARG A 25 9.44 4.34 11.85
C ARG A 25 8.72 4.84 13.08
N LYS A 26 9.48 5.35 14.01
CA LYS A 26 8.95 6.07 15.17
C LYS A 26 9.56 7.46 15.19
N ASP A 27 8.72 8.47 15.06
CA ASP A 27 9.14 9.85 15.02
C ASP A 27 8.89 10.53 16.36
N ARG A 28 9.87 11.31 16.80
CA ARG A 28 9.62 12.29 17.86
C ARG A 28 9.13 13.57 17.20
N VAL A 29 8.00 14.07 17.69
CA VAL A 29 7.30 15.16 17.03
C VAL A 29 6.87 16.23 18.04
N LEU A 30 6.58 17.42 17.50
CA LEU A 30 5.68 18.36 18.14
C LEU A 30 4.32 18.22 17.46
N ARG A 31 3.29 18.02 18.26
CA ARG A 31 1.91 17.93 17.77
C ARG A 31 1.43 19.29 17.27
N PRO A 32 0.30 19.34 16.56
CA PRO A 32 -0.28 20.63 16.15
C PRO A 32 -0.57 21.59 17.31
N ASP A 33 -0.83 21.05 18.52
CA ASP A 33 -1.04 21.86 19.73
C ASP A 33 0.27 22.33 20.37
N GLY A 34 1.42 21.97 19.81
CA GLY A 34 2.74 22.36 20.30
C GLY A 34 3.32 21.43 21.34
N GLU A 35 2.59 20.42 21.78
CA GLU A 35 3.06 19.48 22.81
C GLU A 35 3.93 18.38 22.20
N PRO A 36 4.99 17.93 22.91
CA PRO A 36 5.82 16.83 22.43
C PRO A 36 5.05 15.51 22.40
N GLY A 37 5.41 14.67 21.46
CA GLY A 37 4.84 13.35 21.35
C GLY A 37 5.67 12.45 20.45
N THR A 38 5.11 11.27 20.16
CA THR A 38 5.70 10.33 19.22
C THR A 38 4.63 9.87 18.25
N TYR A 39 5.06 9.50 17.04
CA TYR A 39 4.17 8.93 16.04
C TYR A 39 4.87 7.76 15.37
N ALA A 40 4.21 6.60 15.36
CA ALA A 40 4.72 5.43 14.66
C ALA A 40 3.99 5.29 13.33
N MET A 41 4.75 5.06 12.28
CA MET A 41 4.18 4.86 10.95
C MET A 41 4.86 3.71 10.23
N VAL A 42 4.14 3.11 9.30
CA VAL A 42 4.64 2.02 8.46
C VAL A 42 4.71 2.53 7.03
N GLU A 43 5.88 2.39 6.40
CA GLU A 43 6.04 2.64 4.97
C GLU A 43 5.98 1.31 4.24
N LEU A 44 5.08 1.21 3.28
CA LEU A 44 4.92 0.06 2.40
C LEU A 44 5.39 0.43 1.00
N LYS A 45 5.85 -0.56 0.27
CA LYS A 45 6.16 -0.37 -1.16
C LYS A 45 4.86 -0.09 -1.91
N PRO A 46 4.90 0.78 -2.93
CA PRO A 46 3.75 0.99 -3.79
C PRO A 46 3.27 -0.32 -4.41
N GLY A 47 1.97 -0.42 -4.60
CA GLY A 47 1.36 -1.59 -5.20
C GLY A 47 0.29 -1.23 -6.20
N VAL A 48 -0.32 -2.26 -6.74
CA VAL A 48 -1.45 -2.14 -7.68
C VAL A 48 -2.59 -3.02 -7.20
N CYS A 49 -3.79 -2.61 -7.55
CA CYS A 49 -5.00 -3.40 -7.31
C CYS A 49 -5.80 -3.42 -8.61
N VAL A 50 -6.24 -4.59 -9.03
CA VAL A 50 -6.93 -4.78 -10.30
C VAL A 50 -8.34 -5.27 -10.04
N LEU A 51 -9.31 -4.55 -10.57
CA LEU A 51 -10.68 -5.02 -10.65
C LEU A 51 -10.85 -5.69 -12.01
N ALA A 52 -10.82 -7.01 -12.04
CA ALA A 52 -10.86 -7.80 -13.26
C ALA A 52 -12.30 -8.12 -13.61
N LEU A 53 -12.82 -7.44 -14.66
CA LEU A 53 -14.19 -7.66 -15.16
C LEU A 53 -14.15 -8.53 -16.40
N ASP A 54 -15.04 -9.52 -16.46
CA ASP A 54 -15.23 -10.32 -17.67
C ASP A 54 -16.33 -9.74 -18.56
N ASP A 55 -16.64 -10.44 -19.66
CA ASP A 55 -17.63 -9.98 -20.64
C ASP A 55 -19.05 -9.94 -20.09
N GLU A 56 -19.30 -10.57 -18.93
CA GLU A 56 -20.59 -10.58 -18.26
C GLU A 56 -20.64 -9.60 -17.09
N ASP A 57 -19.66 -8.69 -17.01
CA ASP A 57 -19.52 -7.70 -15.93
C ASP A 57 -19.35 -8.34 -14.54
N GLN A 58 -18.80 -9.55 -14.49
CA GLN A 58 -18.48 -10.21 -13.23
C GLN A 58 -17.05 -9.90 -12.82
N VAL A 59 -16.86 -9.60 -11.56
CA VAL A 59 -15.54 -9.33 -10.98
C VAL A 59 -14.90 -10.64 -10.55
N HIS A 60 -13.70 -10.90 -11.03
CA HIS A 60 -12.92 -12.06 -10.59
C HIS A 60 -12.08 -11.68 -9.37
N LEU A 61 -12.26 -12.42 -8.31
CA LEU A 61 -11.56 -12.21 -7.04
C LEU A 61 -10.69 -13.42 -6.74
N VAL A 62 -9.72 -13.22 -5.85
CA VAL A 62 -8.87 -14.29 -5.36
C VAL A 62 -9.15 -14.53 -3.90
N ARG A 63 -9.08 -15.79 -3.47
CA ARG A 63 -9.21 -16.17 -2.08
C ARG A 63 -7.86 -16.63 -1.57
N GLN A 64 -7.42 -16.06 -0.46
CA GLN A 64 -6.15 -16.45 0.13
C GLN A 64 -6.16 -16.27 1.64
N PHE A 65 -5.41 -17.11 2.32
CA PHE A 65 -5.20 -16.95 3.75
C PHE A 65 -4.29 -15.75 3.98
N ARG A 66 -4.73 -14.84 4.84
CA ARG A 66 -3.94 -13.69 5.23
C ARG A 66 -3.44 -13.87 6.66
N TYR A 67 -2.14 -13.96 6.82
CA TYR A 67 -1.49 -14.19 8.11
C TYR A 67 -1.95 -13.16 9.15
N ALA A 68 -1.96 -11.88 8.78
CA ALA A 68 -2.34 -10.80 9.71
C ALA A 68 -3.78 -10.91 10.19
N LEU A 69 -4.68 -11.45 9.36
CA LEU A 69 -6.07 -11.66 9.74
C LEU A 69 -6.30 -12.99 10.47
N GLY A 70 -5.42 -13.96 10.27
CA GLY A 70 -5.63 -15.31 10.77
C GLY A 70 -6.79 -16.04 10.11
N SER A 71 -7.20 -15.61 8.92
CA SER A 71 -8.33 -16.19 8.19
C SER A 71 -8.20 -15.95 6.70
N GLU A 72 -9.05 -16.61 5.91
CA GLU A 72 -9.11 -16.39 4.49
C GLU A 72 -9.79 -15.06 4.17
N SER A 73 -9.30 -14.41 3.12
CA SER A 73 -9.84 -13.15 2.62
C SER A 73 -10.15 -13.30 1.15
N LEU A 74 -11.26 -12.73 0.73
CA LEU A 74 -11.65 -12.65 -0.67
C LEU A 74 -11.30 -11.25 -1.16
N GLU A 75 -10.40 -11.16 -2.15
CA GLU A 75 -9.76 -9.90 -2.53
C GLU A 75 -9.71 -9.72 -4.03
N ALA A 76 -9.62 -8.46 -4.45
CA ALA A 76 -9.21 -8.15 -5.81
C ALA A 76 -7.76 -8.57 -6.03
N VAL A 77 -7.39 -8.77 -7.29
CA VAL A 77 -5.99 -9.03 -7.65
C VAL A 77 -5.14 -7.84 -7.23
N ALA A 78 -4.09 -8.08 -6.48
CA ALA A 78 -3.23 -7.02 -5.98
C ALA A 78 -1.81 -7.53 -5.77
N GLY A 79 -0.85 -6.62 -5.81
CA GLY A 79 0.53 -6.97 -5.55
C GLY A 79 1.44 -5.76 -5.58
N ALA A 80 2.70 -5.96 -5.20
CA ALA A 80 3.69 -4.90 -5.17
C ALA A 80 4.18 -4.56 -6.58
N ARG A 81 4.48 -3.28 -6.77
CA ARG A 81 5.09 -2.79 -8.00
C ARG A 81 6.61 -2.71 -7.81
N ALA A 82 7.37 -3.17 -8.80
CA ALA A 82 8.82 -2.99 -8.80
C ALA A 82 9.16 -1.48 -8.94
N PRO A 83 10.32 -1.03 -8.42
CA PRO A 83 10.62 0.41 -8.37
C PRO A 83 10.56 1.15 -9.71
N ASP A 84 10.95 0.48 -10.80
CA ASP A 84 10.98 1.06 -12.14
C ASP A 84 9.89 0.50 -13.07
N GLU A 85 8.95 -0.23 -12.50
CA GLU A 85 7.82 -0.81 -13.24
C GLU A 85 6.64 0.16 -13.18
N ASP A 86 6.02 0.46 -14.34
CA ASP A 86 4.83 1.29 -14.31
C ASP A 86 3.62 0.51 -13.77
N ALA A 87 2.62 1.24 -13.31
CA ALA A 87 1.46 0.65 -12.63
C ALA A 87 0.70 -0.32 -13.52
N GLN A 88 0.50 0.00 -14.80
CA GLN A 88 -0.23 -0.88 -15.70
C GLN A 88 0.55 -2.16 -15.99
N ALA A 89 1.86 -2.07 -16.15
CA ALA A 89 2.70 -3.26 -16.35
C ALA A 89 2.66 -4.18 -15.13
N ALA A 90 2.73 -3.59 -13.92
CA ALA A 90 2.59 -4.33 -12.68
C ALA A 90 1.22 -5.01 -12.57
N ALA A 91 0.16 -4.28 -12.91
CA ALA A 91 -1.20 -4.82 -12.90
C ALA A 91 -1.35 -5.99 -13.87
N ALA A 92 -0.81 -5.88 -15.07
CA ALA A 92 -0.85 -6.96 -16.06
C ALA A 92 -0.10 -8.19 -15.58
N ARG A 93 1.06 -7.98 -14.96
CA ARG A 93 1.86 -9.07 -14.39
C ARG A 93 1.12 -9.78 -13.27
N GLU A 94 0.56 -9.04 -12.33
CA GLU A 94 -0.19 -9.62 -11.20
C GLU A 94 -1.44 -10.37 -11.69
N LEU A 95 -2.12 -9.84 -12.71
CA LEU A 95 -3.28 -10.50 -13.28
C LEU A 95 -2.92 -11.87 -13.89
N ARG A 96 -1.79 -11.95 -14.59
CA ARG A 96 -1.30 -13.23 -15.12
C ARG A 96 -0.92 -14.18 -14.01
N GLU A 97 -0.19 -13.69 -13.00
CA GLU A 97 0.30 -14.53 -11.91
C GLU A 97 -0.82 -15.10 -11.06
N GLU A 98 -1.84 -14.31 -10.76
CA GLU A 98 -2.89 -14.70 -9.82
C GLU A 98 -4.10 -15.35 -10.50
N LEU A 99 -4.47 -14.92 -11.70
CA LEU A 99 -5.64 -15.45 -12.40
C LEU A 99 -5.31 -16.15 -13.72
N GLY A 100 -4.06 -16.06 -14.18
CA GLY A 100 -3.69 -16.59 -15.50
C GLY A 100 -4.41 -15.89 -16.64
N ALA A 101 -4.83 -14.66 -16.45
CA ALA A 101 -5.64 -13.90 -17.39
C ALA A 101 -4.89 -12.73 -17.99
N GLU A 102 -5.36 -12.25 -19.13
CA GLU A 102 -4.89 -11.04 -19.78
C GLU A 102 -6.07 -10.12 -20.06
N ALA A 103 -5.86 -8.82 -19.88
CA ALA A 103 -6.90 -7.83 -20.13
C ALA A 103 -6.78 -7.28 -21.55
N GLU A 104 -7.90 -7.09 -22.20
CA GLU A 104 -7.95 -6.44 -23.51
C GLU A 104 -7.97 -4.93 -23.39
N ARG A 105 -8.57 -4.41 -22.32
CA ARG A 105 -8.67 -2.97 -22.06
C ARG A 105 -8.32 -2.66 -20.62
N TRP A 106 -7.68 -1.53 -20.43
CA TRP A 106 -7.30 -1.02 -19.12
C TRP A 106 -7.91 0.34 -18.88
N THR A 107 -8.44 0.56 -17.67
CA THR A 107 -8.91 1.85 -17.23
C THR A 107 -8.23 2.17 -15.92
N ASP A 108 -7.52 3.30 -15.85
CA ASP A 108 -6.87 3.76 -14.63
C ASP A 108 -7.91 4.47 -13.75
N LEU A 109 -8.17 3.94 -12.57
CA LEU A 109 -9.12 4.49 -11.61
C LEU A 109 -8.46 5.43 -10.60
N GLY A 110 -7.14 5.62 -10.70
CA GLY A 110 -6.41 6.48 -9.79
C GLY A 110 -5.70 5.71 -8.68
N ALA A 111 -5.26 6.43 -7.68
CA ALA A 111 -4.55 5.88 -6.54
C ALA A 111 -5.36 6.00 -5.26
N LEU A 112 -5.15 5.06 -4.36
CA LEU A 112 -5.74 5.04 -3.02
C LEU A 112 -4.65 4.96 -1.99
N ASP A 113 -4.82 5.69 -0.90
CA ASP A 113 -4.00 5.54 0.29
C ASP A 113 -4.67 4.54 1.23
N LEU A 114 -3.87 3.60 1.74
CA LEU A 114 -4.35 2.58 2.68
C LEU A 114 -4.16 3.11 4.10
N ASP A 115 -5.10 2.81 4.98
CA ASP A 115 -5.06 3.13 6.41
C ASP A 115 -4.23 4.39 6.73
N THR A 116 -4.74 5.53 6.34
CA THR A 116 -4.02 6.81 6.36
C THR A 116 -3.59 7.27 7.74
N SER A 117 -4.04 6.61 8.81
CA SER A 117 -3.64 6.94 10.17
C SER A 117 -2.28 6.36 10.55
N ILE A 118 -1.79 5.33 9.84
CA ILE A 118 -0.56 4.63 10.23
C ILE A 118 0.31 4.22 9.03
N VAL A 119 -0.27 4.07 7.84
CA VAL A 119 0.43 3.55 6.67
C VAL A 119 0.71 4.64 5.66
N HIS A 120 1.93 4.64 5.12
CA HIS A 120 2.32 5.39 3.93
C HIS A 120 2.76 4.39 2.86
N SER A 121 2.12 4.46 1.72
CA SER A 121 2.42 3.54 0.62
C SER A 121 2.60 4.27 -0.71
#